data_c7dcd4fc60aedddc9e921acd92d47c2b
#
_entry.id   c7dcd4fc60aedddc9e921acd92d47c2b
#
_cell.length_a   1.000
_cell.length_b   1.000
_cell.length_c   1.000
_cell.angle_alpha   90.00
_cell.angle_beta   90.00
_cell.angle_gamma   90.00
#
_symmetry.space_group_name_H-M   'P 1'
#
loop_
_entity.id
_entity.type
_entity.pdbx_description
1 polymer ?
#
loop_
_entity_poly.entity_id
_entity_poly.type
_entity_poly.pdbx_seq_one_letter_code
_entity_poly.pdbx_strand_id
1 'polypeptide(L)'
;MYEIIIIGGGLAGLVSSIQLAKAGRKVLLIEKKKYPFHKVCGEYISNETRPFLESLSVDFRILGVKEITKFQFTSPSGSVLETDLDLGGFGISRYKLDEYLFHLAKENGVNFLSEESVESIDYQEDTMITRTKNQTFESRFVIGSFGKRTKLDATLKRDFFIKRSPYIGVKYHIKTDFPQDLIALHNFKDGYCGISAIEDDKHCLCYLTTRENLRLHGTIANMEKEILWKNPHLKKIFTESEFLYNKPEVINEISFAPKTAVENHILMAGDSAGLITPLCGNGMAMAIHGAKLLTESILQNYEDRNLVEITHQKTWNQHFKQRLWVGRNVQKLFGNEIVSEIALTTLKTFKPALRVIMKATHGEVIATAP
;
A
#
# COMPACT_ATOMS: atom_id res chain seq x y z
N MET A 1 4.60 2.58 31.21
CA MET A 1 5.40 1.89 30.18
C MET A 1 4.44 1.15 29.24
N TYR A 2 4.59 1.27 27.93
CA TYR A 2 3.86 0.48 26.93
C TYR A 2 4.63 -0.81 26.62
N GLU A 3 3.92 -1.87 26.24
CA GLU A 3 4.60 -3.08 25.78
C GLU A 3 5.07 -2.91 24.33
N ILE A 4 4.22 -2.28 23.50
CA ILE A 4 4.50 -2.09 22.07
C ILE A 4 4.15 -0.66 21.67
N ILE A 5 5.06 0.01 20.96
CA ILE A 5 4.82 1.29 20.31
C ILE A 5 4.80 1.06 18.80
N ILE A 6 3.75 1.57 18.14
CA ILE A 6 3.58 1.49 16.69
C ILE A 6 3.72 2.89 16.10
N ILE A 7 4.63 3.05 15.14
CA ILE A 7 4.92 4.34 14.51
C ILE A 7 4.34 4.33 13.10
N GLY A 8 3.29 5.12 12.92
CA GLY A 8 2.56 5.26 11.66
C GLY A 8 1.23 4.49 11.64
N GLY A 9 0.14 5.22 11.50
CA GLY A 9 -1.24 4.73 11.47
C GLY A 9 -1.75 4.44 10.05
N GLY A 10 -0.95 3.74 9.23
CA GLY A 10 -1.43 3.14 8.00
C GLY A 10 -2.05 1.76 8.26
N LEU A 11 -2.43 1.03 7.18
CA LEU A 11 -3.05 -0.30 7.31
C LEU A 11 -2.22 -1.26 8.16
N ALA A 12 -0.91 -1.34 7.93
CA ALA A 12 -0.04 -2.21 8.73
C ALA A 12 -0.07 -1.85 10.22
N GLY A 13 0.04 -0.56 10.55
CA GLY A 13 0.03 -0.12 11.95
C GLY A 13 -1.31 -0.32 12.63
N LEU A 14 -2.41 0.04 11.97
CA LEU A 14 -3.77 -0.13 12.52
C LEU A 14 -4.11 -1.62 12.70
N VAL A 15 -3.84 -2.46 11.71
CA VAL A 15 -4.09 -3.91 11.79
C VAL A 15 -3.23 -4.55 12.88
N SER A 16 -1.94 -4.20 12.98
CA SER A 16 -1.08 -4.68 14.06
C SER A 16 -1.60 -4.25 15.43
N SER A 17 -2.03 -2.98 15.56
CA SER A 17 -2.51 -2.46 16.84
C SER A 17 -3.77 -3.17 17.33
N ILE A 18 -4.73 -3.44 16.43
CA ILE A 18 -5.95 -4.18 16.73
C ILE A 18 -5.62 -5.60 17.21
N GLN A 19 -4.77 -6.33 16.49
CA GLN A 19 -4.40 -7.69 16.85
C GLN A 19 -3.72 -7.76 18.22
N LEU A 20 -2.75 -6.88 18.45
CA LEU A 20 -2.00 -6.84 19.71
C LEU A 20 -2.89 -6.45 20.90
N ALA A 21 -3.78 -5.47 20.70
CA ALA A 21 -4.74 -5.08 21.73
C ALA A 21 -5.75 -6.19 22.04
N LYS A 22 -6.28 -6.89 21.02
CA LYS A 22 -7.14 -8.09 21.22
C LYS A 22 -6.41 -9.21 21.98
N ALA A 23 -5.10 -9.31 21.83
CA ALA A 23 -4.25 -10.23 22.61
C ALA A 23 -3.88 -9.71 24.02
N GLY A 24 -4.50 -8.62 24.48
CA GLY A 24 -4.30 -8.04 25.82
C GLY A 24 -3.03 -7.24 25.98
N ARG A 25 -2.33 -6.86 24.89
CA ARG A 25 -1.10 -6.07 24.96
C ARG A 25 -1.38 -4.57 25.08
N LYS A 26 -0.58 -3.88 25.88
CA LYS A 26 -0.67 -2.42 26.05
C LYS A 26 0.04 -1.70 24.90
N VAL A 27 -0.75 -1.17 23.95
CA VAL A 27 -0.26 -0.58 22.70
C VAL A 27 -0.43 0.93 22.67
N LEU A 28 0.61 1.65 22.22
CA LEU A 28 0.56 3.04 21.81
C LEU A 28 0.79 3.13 20.30
N LEU A 29 -0.11 3.77 19.55
CA LEU A 29 0.08 4.11 18.15
C LEU A 29 0.28 5.62 17.98
N ILE A 30 1.41 5.99 17.34
CA ILE A 30 1.78 7.39 17.08
C ILE A 30 1.59 7.67 15.58
N GLU A 31 0.70 8.63 15.23
CA GLU A 31 0.46 9.05 13.84
C GLU A 31 0.59 10.58 13.71
N LYS A 32 1.34 11.02 12.70
CA LYS A 32 1.61 12.46 12.45
C LYS A 32 0.43 13.24 11.91
N LYS A 33 -0.62 12.55 11.46
CA LYS A 33 -1.85 13.17 10.92
C LYS A 33 -3.05 12.85 11.82
N LYS A 34 -4.06 13.68 11.74
CA LYS A 34 -5.38 13.44 12.33
C LYS A 34 -6.24 12.64 11.35
N TYR A 35 -6.93 11.59 11.83
CA TYR A 35 -7.91 10.86 11.03
C TYR A 35 -9.21 11.66 10.86
N PRO A 36 -9.92 11.50 9.73
CA PRO A 36 -9.48 10.80 8.51
C PRO A 36 -8.60 11.69 7.61
N PHE A 37 -7.81 11.09 6.73
CA PHE A 37 -7.01 11.80 5.74
C PHE A 37 -6.75 10.97 4.48
N HIS A 38 -6.62 11.65 3.34
CA HIS A 38 -6.32 10.99 2.07
C HIS A 38 -4.86 10.53 1.97
N LYS A 39 -4.68 9.43 1.23
CA LYS A 39 -3.35 8.89 0.87
C LYS A 39 -3.31 8.58 -0.61
N VAL A 40 -2.17 8.76 -1.26
CA VAL A 40 -1.95 8.33 -2.65
C VAL A 40 -1.86 6.81 -2.69
N CYS A 41 -2.91 6.18 -3.20
CA CYS A 41 -3.11 4.73 -3.26
C CYS A 41 -4.14 4.41 -4.35
N GLY A 42 -4.05 3.24 -4.98
CA GLY A 42 -5.03 2.76 -5.96
C GLY A 42 -6.33 2.24 -5.35
N GLU A 43 -6.41 2.11 -4.02
CA GLU A 43 -7.61 1.81 -3.25
C GLU A 43 -8.36 0.53 -3.65
N TYR A 44 -7.63 -0.45 -4.18
CA TYR A 44 -8.06 -1.82 -4.44
C TYR A 44 -7.36 -2.78 -3.48
N ILE A 45 -8.11 -3.71 -2.87
CA ILE A 45 -7.60 -4.73 -1.96
C ILE A 45 -8.05 -6.10 -2.45
N SER A 46 -7.10 -7.03 -2.61
CA SER A 46 -7.40 -8.42 -2.95
C SER A 46 -8.18 -9.13 -1.85
N ASN A 47 -9.15 -9.96 -2.24
CA ASN A 47 -9.95 -10.78 -1.31
C ASN A 47 -9.13 -11.80 -0.51
N GLU A 48 -7.82 -11.96 -0.80
CA GLU A 48 -6.92 -12.74 0.06
C GLU A 48 -6.94 -12.29 1.52
N THR A 49 -7.27 -11.00 1.77
CA THR A 49 -7.29 -10.39 3.11
C THR A 49 -8.64 -10.46 3.80
N ARG A 50 -9.72 -10.69 3.05
CA ARG A 50 -11.11 -10.54 3.55
C ARG A 50 -11.40 -11.42 4.78
N PRO A 51 -11.16 -12.75 4.78
CA PRO A 51 -11.45 -13.58 5.96
C PRO A 51 -10.68 -13.14 7.20
N PHE A 52 -9.45 -12.72 7.01
CA PHE A 52 -8.63 -12.23 8.12
C PHE A 52 -9.16 -10.90 8.69
N LEU A 53 -9.55 -9.95 7.83
CA LEU A 53 -10.13 -8.68 8.29
C LEU A 53 -11.48 -8.90 8.99
N GLU A 54 -12.31 -9.83 8.51
CA GLU A 54 -13.55 -10.24 9.16
C GLU A 54 -13.30 -10.83 10.56
N SER A 55 -12.24 -11.63 10.73
CA SER A 55 -11.84 -12.16 12.04
C SER A 55 -11.41 -11.07 13.03
N LEU A 56 -10.98 -9.91 12.53
CA LEU A 56 -10.70 -8.71 13.32
C LEU A 56 -11.95 -7.87 13.61
N SER A 57 -13.13 -8.33 13.18
CA SER A 57 -14.42 -7.64 13.32
C SER A 57 -14.61 -6.45 12.34
N VAL A 58 -13.97 -6.51 11.17
CA VAL A 58 -14.23 -5.53 10.10
C VAL A 58 -15.54 -5.89 9.40
N ASP A 59 -16.51 -4.98 9.40
CA ASP A 59 -17.79 -5.16 8.69
C ASP A 59 -17.77 -4.44 7.34
N PHE A 60 -17.62 -5.21 6.27
CA PHE A 60 -17.57 -4.71 4.89
C PHE A 60 -18.89 -4.11 4.41
N ARG A 61 -20.03 -4.47 5.02
CA ARG A 61 -21.36 -3.91 4.68
C ARG A 61 -21.45 -2.45 5.14
N ILE A 62 -20.97 -2.17 6.37
CA ILE A 62 -20.89 -0.79 6.91
C ILE A 62 -19.93 0.07 6.07
N LEU A 63 -18.83 -0.53 5.62
CA LEU A 63 -17.85 0.13 4.77
C LEU A 63 -18.39 0.44 3.38
N GLY A 64 -19.40 -0.28 2.88
CA GLY A 64 -19.98 -0.07 1.55
C GLY A 64 -18.97 -0.31 0.42
N VAL A 65 -18.10 -1.31 0.59
CA VAL A 65 -17.07 -1.65 -0.41
C VAL A 65 -17.69 -2.02 -1.75
N LYS A 66 -16.96 -1.79 -2.83
CA LYS A 66 -17.35 -2.23 -4.17
C LYS A 66 -16.62 -3.52 -4.53
N GLU A 67 -17.38 -4.54 -4.94
CA GLU A 67 -16.79 -5.82 -5.35
C GLU A 67 -16.17 -5.69 -6.74
N ILE A 68 -14.90 -6.10 -6.85
CA ILE A 68 -14.11 -6.05 -8.09
C ILE A 68 -13.81 -7.47 -8.52
N THR A 69 -14.35 -7.87 -9.67
CA THR A 69 -14.23 -9.24 -10.20
C THR A 69 -13.52 -9.31 -11.55
N LYS A 70 -13.33 -8.15 -12.23
CA LYS A 70 -12.72 -8.06 -13.54
C LYS A 70 -11.49 -7.18 -13.54
N PHE A 71 -10.56 -7.52 -14.41
CA PHE A 71 -9.34 -6.76 -14.66
C PHE A 71 -9.23 -6.40 -16.13
N GLN A 72 -8.92 -5.13 -16.41
CA GLN A 72 -8.65 -4.64 -17.75
C GLN A 72 -7.25 -4.03 -17.80
N PHE A 73 -6.57 -4.29 -18.90
CA PHE A 73 -5.27 -3.74 -19.20
C PHE A 73 -5.28 -3.10 -20.59
N THR A 74 -4.82 -1.86 -20.72
CA THR A 74 -4.74 -1.20 -22.02
C THR A 74 -3.32 -0.80 -22.36
N SER A 75 -2.93 -0.96 -23.63
CA SER A 75 -1.68 -0.41 -24.14
C SER A 75 -1.78 1.11 -24.35
N PRO A 76 -0.67 1.81 -24.58
CA PRO A 76 -0.68 3.24 -24.88
C PRO A 76 -1.51 3.61 -26.13
N SER A 77 -1.60 2.71 -27.13
CA SER A 77 -2.45 2.90 -28.33
C SER A 77 -3.94 2.67 -28.08
N GLY A 78 -4.32 2.15 -26.90
CA GLY A 78 -5.70 1.85 -26.53
C GLY A 78 -6.15 0.42 -26.82
N SER A 79 -5.25 -0.49 -27.24
CA SER A 79 -5.59 -1.91 -27.33
C SER A 79 -5.96 -2.47 -25.96
N VAL A 80 -7.02 -3.28 -25.86
CA VAL A 80 -7.59 -3.78 -24.59
C VAL A 80 -7.33 -5.27 -24.41
N LEU A 81 -6.94 -5.67 -23.21
CA LEU A 81 -6.97 -7.03 -22.69
C LEU A 81 -7.86 -7.05 -21.46
N GLU A 82 -8.83 -7.95 -21.40
CA GLU A 82 -9.73 -8.11 -20.26
C GLU A 82 -9.77 -9.56 -19.78
N THR A 83 -9.88 -9.76 -18.48
CA THR A 83 -9.96 -11.08 -17.85
C THR A 83 -10.65 -10.98 -16.49
N ASP A 84 -11.20 -12.10 -16.02
CA ASP A 84 -11.69 -12.21 -14.66
C ASP A 84 -10.53 -12.31 -13.66
N LEU A 85 -10.78 -11.86 -12.43
CA LEU A 85 -9.89 -12.01 -11.28
C LEU A 85 -10.27 -13.28 -10.51
N ASP A 86 -9.34 -14.22 -10.37
CA ASP A 86 -9.61 -15.53 -9.73
C ASP A 86 -10.16 -15.37 -8.29
N LEU A 87 -9.53 -14.55 -7.47
CA LEU A 87 -9.97 -14.26 -6.10
C LEU A 87 -10.88 -13.03 -6.02
N GLY A 88 -10.84 -12.17 -7.04
CA GLY A 88 -11.44 -10.86 -6.95
C GLY A 88 -10.81 -9.98 -5.88
N GLY A 89 -11.49 -8.90 -5.57
CA GLY A 89 -11.08 -7.95 -4.55
C GLY A 89 -12.20 -6.96 -4.28
N PHE A 90 -11.87 -5.93 -3.54
CA PHE A 90 -12.81 -4.85 -3.25
C PHE A 90 -12.13 -3.49 -3.32
N GLY A 91 -12.92 -2.51 -3.72
CA GLY A 91 -12.52 -1.11 -3.76
C GLY A 91 -13.07 -0.35 -2.55
N ILE A 92 -12.19 0.40 -1.89
CA ILE A 92 -12.52 1.27 -0.76
C ILE A 92 -11.46 2.35 -0.60
N SER A 93 -11.90 3.60 -0.31
CA SER A 93 -10.95 4.67 -0.05
C SER A 93 -10.15 4.43 1.23
N ARG A 94 -8.87 4.84 1.20
CA ARG A 94 -8.03 4.86 2.40
C ARG A 94 -8.55 5.84 3.44
N TYR A 95 -9.28 6.85 3.01
CA TYR A 95 -9.95 7.81 3.88
C TYR A 95 -10.94 7.11 4.81
N LYS A 96 -11.85 6.30 4.25
CA LYS A 96 -12.89 5.57 4.98
C LYS A 96 -12.35 4.36 5.73
N LEU A 97 -11.52 3.55 5.08
CA LEU A 97 -10.97 2.34 5.69
C LEU A 97 -10.04 2.63 6.86
N ASP A 98 -9.10 3.58 6.71
CA ASP A 98 -8.18 3.92 7.79
C ASP A 98 -8.92 4.52 9.00
N GLU A 99 -9.96 5.34 8.77
CA GLU A 99 -10.82 5.89 9.84
C GLU A 99 -11.58 4.79 10.57
N TYR A 100 -12.20 3.86 9.83
CA TYR A 100 -12.90 2.72 10.42
C TYR A 100 -11.97 1.88 11.30
N LEU A 101 -10.79 1.52 10.78
CA LEU A 101 -9.80 0.76 11.54
C LEU A 101 -9.25 1.54 12.75
N PHE A 102 -9.13 2.86 12.65
CA PHE A 102 -8.76 3.70 13.79
C PHE A 102 -9.79 3.63 14.92
N HIS A 103 -11.08 3.72 14.61
CA HIS A 103 -12.14 3.57 15.60
C HIS A 103 -12.16 2.17 16.19
N LEU A 104 -12.06 1.13 15.36
CA LEU A 104 -11.98 -0.25 15.81
C LEU A 104 -10.77 -0.49 16.74
N ALA A 105 -9.61 0.11 16.44
CA ALA A 105 -8.44 0.03 17.31
C ALA A 105 -8.67 0.71 18.67
N LYS A 106 -9.33 1.87 18.69
CA LYS A 106 -9.69 2.57 19.95
C LYS A 106 -10.66 1.75 20.80
N GLU A 107 -11.67 1.16 20.19
CA GLU A 107 -12.64 0.28 20.86
C GLU A 107 -11.95 -0.95 21.49
N ASN A 108 -10.86 -1.44 20.89
CA ASN A 108 -10.04 -2.51 21.46
C ASN A 108 -8.99 -2.03 22.47
N GLY A 109 -8.99 -0.75 22.87
CA GLY A 109 -8.13 -0.23 23.93
C GLY A 109 -6.75 0.26 23.47
N VAL A 110 -6.52 0.44 22.18
CA VAL A 110 -5.28 1.06 21.67
C VAL A 110 -5.23 2.53 22.09
N ASN A 111 -4.11 2.96 22.66
CA ASN A 111 -3.84 4.36 22.93
C ASN A 111 -3.30 5.05 21.67
N PHE A 112 -3.78 6.24 21.38
CA PHE A 112 -3.35 7.01 20.21
C PHE A 112 -2.71 8.33 20.60
N LEU A 113 -1.59 8.64 19.93
CA LEU A 113 -0.99 9.96 19.92
C LEU A 113 -1.03 10.47 18.46
N SER A 114 -2.07 11.25 18.15
CA SER A 114 -2.30 11.83 16.82
C SER A 114 -1.63 13.18 16.71
N GLU A 115 -1.31 13.60 15.44
CA GLU A 115 -0.67 14.88 15.12
C GLU A 115 0.73 15.03 15.71
N GLU A 116 1.39 13.89 16.02
CA GLU A 116 2.72 13.84 16.61
C GLU A 116 3.67 13.01 15.72
N SER A 117 4.86 13.54 15.51
CA SER A 117 5.91 12.87 14.71
C SER A 117 7.00 12.32 15.60
N VAL A 118 7.38 11.07 15.36
CA VAL A 118 8.56 10.47 15.99
C VAL A 118 9.81 11.01 15.31
N GLU A 119 10.77 11.47 16.09
CA GLU A 119 12.04 12.05 15.63
C GLU A 119 13.19 11.03 15.69
N SER A 120 13.25 10.23 16.77
CA SER A 120 14.26 9.18 16.91
C SER A 120 13.72 7.96 17.65
N ILE A 121 14.40 6.84 17.41
CA ILE A 121 14.17 5.55 18.05
C ILE A 121 15.53 5.00 18.40
N ASP A 122 15.76 4.72 19.69
CA ASP A 122 16.99 4.16 20.20
C ASP A 122 16.72 2.84 20.94
N TYR A 123 17.73 2.00 21.01
CA TYR A 123 17.69 0.74 21.74
C TYR A 123 18.76 0.73 22.83
N GLN A 124 18.36 0.50 24.07
CA GLN A 124 19.24 0.47 25.23
C GLN A 124 18.75 -0.58 26.24
N GLU A 125 19.62 -1.47 26.68
CA GLU A 125 19.34 -2.44 27.75
C GLU A 125 17.99 -3.18 27.60
N ASP A 126 17.78 -3.76 26.43
CA ASP A 126 16.53 -4.46 26.00
C ASP A 126 15.25 -3.59 26.00
N THR A 127 15.41 -2.26 26.00
CA THR A 127 14.31 -1.30 25.98
C THR A 127 14.42 -0.43 24.73
N MET A 128 13.28 -0.24 24.05
CA MET A 128 13.15 0.70 22.94
C MET A 128 12.72 2.07 23.47
N ILE A 129 13.47 3.10 23.11
CA ILE A 129 13.22 4.49 23.52
C ILE A 129 12.75 5.26 22.27
N THR A 130 11.49 5.67 22.26
CA THR A 130 10.86 6.43 21.18
C THR A 130 10.69 7.88 21.59
N ARG A 131 11.26 8.82 20.81
CA ARG A 131 11.17 10.27 21.09
C ARG A 131 10.38 10.98 20.03
N THR A 132 9.44 11.79 20.46
CA THR A 132 8.78 12.83 19.69
C THR A 132 9.36 14.19 20.06
N LYS A 133 8.89 15.27 19.46
CA LYS A 133 9.29 16.61 19.85
C LYS A 133 9.01 16.93 21.33
N ASN A 134 7.90 16.39 21.85
CA ASN A 134 7.35 16.81 23.14
C ASN A 134 7.51 15.75 24.24
N GLN A 135 7.69 14.48 23.89
CA GLN A 135 7.59 13.35 24.83
C GLN A 135 8.59 12.24 24.49
N THR A 136 8.95 11.49 25.52
CA THR A 136 9.76 10.26 25.40
C THR A 136 8.96 9.09 25.96
N PHE A 137 8.95 7.99 25.22
CA PHE A 137 8.24 6.76 25.59
C PHE A 137 9.20 5.58 25.60
N GLU A 138 8.96 4.66 26.52
CA GLU A 138 9.66 3.38 26.61
C GLU A 138 8.71 2.24 26.26
N SER A 139 9.25 1.23 25.55
CA SER A 139 8.52 0.01 25.24
C SER A 139 9.46 -1.17 25.05
N ARG A 140 8.91 -2.38 25.19
CA ARG A 140 9.66 -3.59 24.84
C ARG A 140 9.89 -3.69 23.34
N PHE A 141 8.88 -3.46 22.50
CA PHE A 141 8.98 -3.52 21.04
C PHE A 141 8.53 -2.22 20.37
N VAL A 142 9.13 -1.93 19.22
CA VAL A 142 8.69 -0.88 18.30
C VAL A 142 8.37 -1.48 16.94
N ILE A 143 7.18 -1.16 16.42
CA ILE A 143 6.77 -1.48 15.04
C ILE A 143 6.90 -0.23 14.18
N GLY A 144 7.73 -0.30 13.14
CA GLY A 144 7.92 0.76 12.16
C GLY A 144 6.97 0.59 10.97
N SER A 145 5.80 1.23 11.01
CA SER A 145 4.79 1.22 9.93
C SER A 145 4.59 2.60 9.30
N PHE A 146 5.66 3.38 9.25
CA PHE A 146 5.67 4.79 8.82
C PHE A 146 5.68 4.99 7.28
N GLY A 147 5.55 3.91 6.51
CA GLY A 147 5.27 3.94 5.07
C GLY A 147 6.49 4.03 4.16
N LYS A 148 6.31 4.66 2.99
CA LYS A 148 7.24 4.54 1.86
C LYS A 148 8.60 5.20 2.11
N ARG A 149 8.60 6.41 2.69
CA ARG A 149 9.79 7.25 2.93
C ARG A 149 9.48 8.32 3.97
N THR A 150 10.31 8.43 4.99
CA THR A 150 10.17 9.40 6.08
C THR A 150 11.52 9.94 6.54
N LYS A 151 11.50 10.96 7.41
CA LYS A 151 12.73 11.45 8.06
C LYS A 151 13.40 10.37 8.93
N LEU A 152 12.62 9.46 9.52
CA LEU A 152 13.17 8.32 10.28
C LEU A 152 14.05 7.40 9.43
N ASP A 153 13.75 7.22 8.14
CA ASP A 153 14.61 6.43 7.26
C ASP A 153 16.00 7.08 7.10
N ALA A 154 16.07 8.42 7.13
CA ALA A 154 17.36 9.15 7.13
C ALA A 154 18.09 8.98 8.46
N THR A 155 17.40 9.13 9.58
CA THR A 155 17.97 8.95 10.93
C THR A 155 18.51 7.54 11.12
N LEU A 156 17.78 6.52 10.63
CA LEU A 156 18.19 5.12 10.63
C LEU A 156 19.25 4.78 9.56
N LYS A 157 19.66 5.76 8.74
CA LYS A 157 20.69 5.61 7.67
C LYS A 157 20.38 4.49 6.68
N ARG A 158 19.07 4.28 6.34
CA ARG A 158 18.64 3.20 5.46
C ARG A 158 19.11 3.45 4.02
N ASP A 159 19.77 2.49 3.39
CA ASP A 159 20.43 2.62 2.07
C ASP A 159 19.50 3.13 0.96
N PHE A 160 18.21 2.68 0.95
CA PHE A 160 17.27 3.11 -0.07
C PHE A 160 16.94 4.61 0.00
N PHE A 161 17.18 5.26 1.13
CA PHE A 161 16.91 6.68 1.33
C PHE A 161 17.92 7.58 0.61
N ILE A 162 19.13 7.10 0.41
CA ILE A 162 20.23 7.86 -0.22
C ILE A 162 19.92 8.11 -1.71
N LYS A 163 19.35 7.11 -2.39
CA LYS A 163 19.03 7.19 -3.82
C LYS A 163 17.68 7.87 -4.04
N ARG A 164 17.68 8.94 -4.83
CA ARG A 164 16.43 9.58 -5.27
C ARG A 164 15.68 8.66 -6.23
N SER A 165 14.40 8.51 -6.01
CA SER A 165 13.53 7.78 -6.94
C SER A 165 13.03 8.70 -8.06
N PRO A 166 12.96 8.21 -9.30
CA PRO A 166 12.44 9.00 -10.42
C PRO A 166 10.90 9.11 -10.43
N TYR A 167 10.20 8.37 -9.58
CA TYR A 167 8.75 8.23 -9.68
C TYR A 167 7.98 9.20 -8.79
N ILE A 168 6.84 9.66 -9.33
CA ILE A 168 5.79 10.39 -8.64
C ILE A 168 4.46 9.62 -8.77
N GLY A 169 3.60 9.73 -7.77
CA GLY A 169 2.24 9.23 -7.80
C GLY A 169 1.25 10.37 -7.66
N VAL A 170 0.16 10.32 -8.41
CA VAL A 170 -0.91 11.30 -8.40
C VAL A 170 -2.24 10.58 -8.29
N LYS A 171 -3.15 11.11 -7.47
CA LYS A 171 -4.45 10.49 -7.20
C LYS A 171 -5.58 11.52 -7.20
N TYR A 172 -6.70 11.09 -7.75
CA TYR A 172 -8.00 11.75 -7.66
C TYR A 172 -9.08 10.78 -7.17
N HIS A 173 -10.16 11.30 -6.63
CA HIS A 173 -11.46 10.64 -6.66
C HIS A 173 -12.33 11.33 -7.70
N ILE A 174 -13.06 10.53 -8.48
CA ILE A 174 -13.89 11.00 -9.57
C ILE A 174 -15.26 10.32 -9.55
N LYS A 175 -16.26 10.96 -10.16
CA LYS A 175 -17.50 10.30 -10.59
C LYS A 175 -17.48 10.19 -12.10
N THR A 176 -17.72 9.00 -12.61
CA THR A 176 -17.63 8.69 -14.04
C THR A 176 -18.47 7.48 -14.38
N ASP A 177 -18.88 7.38 -15.63
CA ASP A 177 -19.52 6.18 -16.19
C ASP A 177 -18.45 5.11 -16.48
N PHE A 178 -18.09 4.36 -15.44
CA PHE A 178 -17.13 3.27 -15.50
C PHE A 178 -17.66 2.06 -14.74
N PRO A 179 -17.45 0.80 -15.21
CA PRO A 179 -17.98 -0.40 -14.56
C PRO A 179 -17.56 -0.51 -13.09
N GLN A 180 -18.53 -0.82 -12.24
CA GLN A 180 -18.31 -0.88 -10.78
C GLN A 180 -17.54 -2.13 -10.35
N ASP A 181 -17.53 -3.18 -11.17
CA ASP A 181 -16.89 -4.49 -10.90
C ASP A 181 -15.52 -4.65 -11.57
N LEU A 182 -15.02 -3.56 -12.22
CA LEU A 182 -13.81 -3.57 -13.01
C LEU A 182 -12.70 -2.73 -12.39
N ILE A 183 -11.50 -3.29 -12.31
CA ILE A 183 -10.28 -2.52 -12.15
C ILE A 183 -9.53 -2.47 -13.48
N ALA A 184 -9.15 -1.28 -13.94
CA ALA A 184 -8.38 -1.11 -15.16
C ALA A 184 -7.02 -0.47 -14.90
N LEU A 185 -6.01 -0.93 -15.67
CA LEU A 185 -4.69 -0.33 -15.76
C LEU A 185 -4.45 0.15 -17.19
N HIS A 186 -4.37 1.46 -17.36
CA HIS A 186 -4.13 2.12 -18.64
C HIS A 186 -2.69 2.56 -18.74
N ASN A 187 -1.95 2.02 -19.72
CA ASN A 187 -0.55 2.39 -19.92
C ASN A 187 -0.41 3.66 -20.74
N PHE A 188 0.64 4.40 -20.44
CA PHE A 188 1.09 5.55 -21.19
C PHE A 188 2.62 5.67 -21.07
N LYS A 189 3.21 6.60 -21.80
CA LYS A 189 4.68 6.79 -21.81
C LYS A 189 5.21 7.06 -20.39
N ASP A 190 6.13 6.22 -19.94
CA ASP A 190 6.81 6.28 -18.63
C ASP A 190 5.87 6.15 -17.42
N GLY A 191 4.70 5.47 -17.62
CA GLY A 191 3.76 5.30 -16.53
C GLY A 191 2.54 4.45 -16.85
N TYR A 192 1.67 4.35 -15.86
CA TYR A 192 0.34 3.75 -15.97
C TYR A 192 -0.64 4.41 -15.00
N CYS A 193 -1.91 4.33 -15.31
CA CYS A 193 -3.01 4.85 -14.51
C CYS A 193 -3.99 3.72 -14.17
N GLY A 194 -4.28 3.57 -12.87
CA GLY A 194 -5.30 2.66 -12.37
C GLY A 194 -6.62 3.38 -12.14
N ILE A 195 -7.72 2.72 -12.45
CA ILE A 195 -9.07 3.14 -12.08
C ILE A 195 -9.84 1.96 -11.51
N SER A 196 -10.53 2.17 -10.37
CA SER A 196 -11.43 1.19 -9.75
C SER A 196 -12.52 1.89 -8.95
N ALA A 197 -13.69 1.28 -8.86
CA ALA A 197 -14.77 1.78 -8.02
C ALA A 197 -14.40 1.71 -6.53
N ILE A 198 -14.86 2.67 -5.77
CA ILE A 198 -14.80 2.74 -4.31
C ILE A 198 -16.20 3.07 -3.76
N GLU A 199 -16.34 3.22 -2.45
CA GLU A 199 -17.62 3.56 -1.81
C GLU A 199 -18.28 4.82 -2.40
N ASP A 200 -19.59 4.98 -2.18
CA ASP A 200 -20.41 6.16 -2.52
C ASP A 200 -20.40 6.50 -4.03
N ASP A 201 -20.40 5.47 -4.88
CA ASP A 201 -20.38 5.57 -6.35
C ASP A 201 -19.25 6.44 -6.92
N LYS A 202 -18.14 6.49 -6.20
CA LYS A 202 -16.90 7.12 -6.62
C LYS A 202 -15.94 6.12 -7.24
N HIS A 203 -14.99 6.63 -8.01
CA HIS A 203 -13.84 5.86 -8.49
C HIS A 203 -12.54 6.49 -8.02
N CYS A 204 -11.58 5.66 -7.66
CA CYS A 204 -10.19 6.07 -7.44
C CYS A 204 -9.49 6.07 -8.80
N LEU A 205 -8.96 7.21 -9.20
CA LEU A 205 -8.07 7.37 -10.35
C LEU A 205 -6.67 7.68 -9.83
N CYS A 206 -5.73 6.76 -9.99
CA CYS A 206 -4.40 6.89 -9.42
C CYS A 206 -3.33 6.46 -10.42
N TYR A 207 -2.35 7.32 -10.69
CA TYR A 207 -1.30 7.00 -11.63
C TYR A 207 0.10 7.17 -11.06
N LEU A 208 1.02 6.39 -11.63
CA LEU A 208 2.46 6.48 -11.42
C LEU A 208 3.11 6.98 -12.71
N THR A 209 3.97 7.97 -12.62
CA THR A 209 4.78 8.46 -13.73
C THR A 209 6.15 8.93 -13.25
N THR A 210 7.00 9.39 -14.17
CA THR A 210 8.32 9.88 -13.82
C THR A 210 8.31 11.38 -13.50
N ARG A 211 9.23 11.81 -12.64
CA ARG A 211 9.49 13.24 -12.37
C ARG A 211 9.93 13.98 -13.62
N GLU A 212 10.55 13.28 -14.57
CA GLU A 212 10.98 13.85 -15.84
C GLU A 212 9.79 14.31 -16.67
N ASN A 213 8.72 13.48 -16.76
CA ASN A 213 7.49 13.89 -17.43
C ASN A 213 6.91 15.18 -16.83
N LEU A 214 6.87 15.28 -15.49
CA LEU A 214 6.38 16.51 -14.84
C LEU A 214 7.32 17.70 -15.13
N ARG A 215 8.63 17.51 -15.10
CA ARG A 215 9.62 18.55 -15.37
C ARG A 215 9.50 19.11 -16.80
N LEU A 216 9.28 18.23 -17.78
CA LEU A 216 9.17 18.61 -19.19
C LEU A 216 7.90 19.42 -19.48
N HIS A 217 6.80 19.13 -18.79
CA HIS A 217 5.51 19.76 -19.03
C HIS A 217 5.12 20.85 -18.01
N GLY A 218 5.93 21.03 -16.98
CA GLY A 218 5.83 22.11 -15.98
C GLY A 218 4.72 21.92 -14.94
N THR A 219 3.50 21.51 -15.33
CA THR A 219 2.37 21.30 -14.45
C THR A 219 1.78 19.90 -14.59
N ILE A 220 1.08 19.42 -13.55
CA ILE A 220 0.36 18.13 -13.60
C ILE A 220 -0.66 18.15 -14.74
N ALA A 221 -1.48 19.19 -14.85
CA ALA A 221 -2.50 19.28 -15.87
C ALA A 221 -1.93 19.24 -17.31
N ASN A 222 -0.83 19.94 -17.58
CA ASN A 222 -0.18 19.89 -18.88
C ASN A 222 0.41 18.50 -19.16
N MET A 223 1.06 17.91 -18.18
CA MET A 223 1.60 16.55 -18.29
C MET A 223 0.49 15.53 -18.58
N GLU A 224 -0.63 15.61 -17.88
CA GLU A 224 -1.79 14.74 -18.12
C GLU A 224 -2.29 14.87 -19.56
N LYS A 225 -2.48 16.10 -20.04
CA LYS A 225 -2.92 16.37 -21.42
C LYS A 225 -1.93 15.85 -22.46
N GLU A 226 -0.64 16.12 -22.30
CA GLU A 226 0.39 15.82 -23.29
C GLU A 226 0.87 14.36 -23.27
N ILE A 227 0.72 13.66 -22.15
CA ILE A 227 1.20 12.29 -21.96
C ILE A 227 0.05 11.31 -21.78
N LEU A 228 -0.81 11.49 -20.75
CA LEU A 228 -1.83 10.52 -20.39
C LEU A 228 -2.96 10.45 -21.43
N TRP A 229 -3.38 11.59 -21.99
CA TRP A 229 -4.47 11.65 -22.98
C TRP A 229 -4.11 11.05 -24.34
N LYS A 230 -2.86 10.65 -24.56
CA LYS A 230 -2.50 9.85 -25.76
C LYS A 230 -3.13 8.46 -25.72
N ASN A 231 -3.37 7.92 -24.52
CA ASN A 231 -4.22 6.74 -24.37
C ASN A 231 -5.70 7.18 -24.48
N PRO A 232 -6.48 6.66 -25.45
CA PRO A 232 -7.85 7.10 -25.70
C PRO A 232 -8.80 6.84 -24.52
N HIS A 233 -8.56 5.78 -23.73
CA HIS A 233 -9.36 5.50 -22.55
C HIS A 233 -9.10 6.54 -21.44
N LEU A 234 -7.84 6.90 -21.21
CA LEU A 234 -7.51 7.96 -20.26
C LEU A 234 -8.04 9.32 -20.72
N LYS A 235 -7.91 9.64 -22.01
CA LYS A 235 -8.50 10.87 -22.56
C LYS A 235 -9.99 10.96 -22.23
N LYS A 236 -10.76 9.89 -22.49
CA LYS A 236 -12.19 9.83 -22.16
C LYS A 236 -12.43 10.06 -20.66
N ILE A 237 -11.73 9.31 -19.78
CA ILE A 237 -11.87 9.46 -18.34
C ILE A 237 -11.59 10.90 -17.89
N PHE A 238 -10.48 11.49 -18.33
CA PHE A 238 -10.11 12.84 -17.90
C PHE A 238 -11.02 13.96 -18.44
N THR A 239 -11.70 13.75 -19.58
CA THR A 239 -12.57 14.77 -20.20
C THR A 239 -14.04 14.62 -19.84
N GLU A 240 -14.51 13.43 -19.44
CA GLU A 240 -15.93 13.14 -19.19
C GLU A 240 -16.26 12.93 -17.70
N SER A 241 -15.27 12.93 -16.81
CA SER A 241 -15.50 12.69 -15.37
C SER A 241 -15.63 13.97 -14.57
N GLU A 242 -16.39 13.90 -13.48
CA GLU A 242 -16.43 14.91 -12.43
C GLU A 242 -15.28 14.65 -11.43
N PHE A 243 -14.32 15.56 -11.31
CA PHE A 243 -13.23 15.49 -10.36
C PHE A 243 -13.68 16.04 -9.00
N LEU A 244 -13.57 15.22 -7.95
CA LEU A 244 -14.04 15.57 -6.60
C LEU A 244 -13.00 16.33 -5.79
N TYR A 245 -11.79 16.51 -6.32
CA TYR A 245 -10.72 17.29 -5.71
C TYR A 245 -10.39 18.51 -6.57
N ASN A 246 -10.26 19.67 -5.95
CA ASN A 246 -9.74 20.87 -6.62
C ASN A 246 -8.27 20.73 -7.04
N LYS A 247 -7.51 19.92 -6.28
CA LYS A 247 -6.11 19.57 -6.56
C LYS A 247 -5.89 18.10 -6.25
N PRO A 248 -5.05 17.40 -7.03
CA PRO A 248 -4.74 16.01 -6.76
C PRO A 248 -3.93 15.81 -5.48
N GLU A 249 -4.07 14.64 -4.88
CA GLU A 249 -3.10 14.13 -3.91
C GLU A 249 -1.83 13.69 -4.65
N VAL A 250 -0.67 14.15 -4.20
CA VAL A 250 0.61 13.88 -4.84
C VAL A 250 1.61 13.31 -3.85
N ILE A 251 2.36 12.29 -4.28
CA ILE A 251 3.49 11.75 -3.52
C ILE A 251 4.73 11.66 -4.41
N ASN A 252 5.86 12.09 -3.87
CA ASN A 252 7.15 12.06 -4.54
C ASN A 252 8.03 10.91 -4.02
N GLU A 253 9.06 10.58 -4.81
CA GLU A 253 10.15 9.69 -4.41
C GLU A 253 9.67 8.28 -3.98
N ILE A 254 8.82 7.66 -4.80
CA ILE A 254 8.37 6.28 -4.61
C ILE A 254 9.52 5.34 -4.96
N SER A 255 10.17 4.73 -3.97
CA SER A 255 11.30 3.83 -4.16
C SER A 255 10.90 2.37 -4.03
N PHE A 256 11.24 1.56 -5.03
CA PHE A 256 11.06 0.11 -5.03
C PHE A 256 12.33 -0.65 -4.64
N ALA A 257 13.34 0.06 -4.12
CA ALA A 257 14.57 -0.57 -3.64
C ALA A 257 14.28 -1.59 -2.52
N PRO A 258 15.08 -2.66 -2.40
CA PRO A 258 14.97 -3.61 -1.30
C PRO A 258 15.07 -2.92 0.06
N LYS A 259 14.31 -3.43 1.02
CA LYS A 259 14.29 -3.02 2.42
C LYS A 259 14.37 -4.25 3.31
N THR A 260 14.75 -4.04 4.58
CA THR A 260 14.78 -5.07 5.62
C THR A 260 13.49 -5.06 6.43
N ALA A 261 13.07 -6.21 6.93
CA ALA A 261 11.92 -6.31 7.84
C ALA A 261 12.31 -6.01 9.31
N VAL A 262 13.60 -6.05 9.63
CA VAL A 262 14.15 -5.63 10.92
C VAL A 262 15.29 -4.65 10.69
N GLU A 263 15.29 -3.55 11.42
CA GLU A 263 16.33 -2.50 11.33
C GLU A 263 16.56 -1.88 12.71
N ASN A 264 17.77 -1.99 13.26
CA ASN A 264 18.11 -1.46 14.58
C ASN A 264 17.07 -1.86 15.67
N HIS A 265 16.73 -3.14 15.75
CA HIS A 265 15.70 -3.71 16.64
C HIS A 265 14.25 -3.21 16.41
N ILE A 266 14.02 -2.43 15.36
CA ILE A 266 12.69 -1.98 14.96
C ILE A 266 12.10 -3.01 13.98
N LEU A 267 10.90 -3.48 14.29
CA LEU A 267 10.17 -4.45 13.48
C LEU A 267 9.37 -3.71 12.40
N MET A 268 9.84 -3.76 11.16
CA MET A 268 9.22 -3.02 10.05
C MET A 268 7.99 -3.74 9.49
N ALA A 269 6.95 -2.98 9.17
CA ALA A 269 5.71 -3.49 8.58
C ALA A 269 5.22 -2.63 7.41
N GLY A 270 4.47 -3.24 6.48
CA GLY A 270 3.95 -2.57 5.28
C GLY A 270 5.06 -2.01 4.40
N ASP A 271 4.84 -0.83 3.81
CA ASP A 271 5.80 -0.18 2.90
C ASP A 271 7.16 0.15 3.56
N SER A 272 7.22 0.19 4.90
CA SER A 272 8.48 0.35 5.63
C SER A 272 9.38 -0.88 5.54
N ALA A 273 8.80 -2.09 5.46
CA ALA A 273 9.52 -3.34 5.28
C ALA A 273 9.78 -3.68 3.80
N GLY A 274 8.94 -3.18 2.89
CA GLY A 274 9.09 -3.40 1.45
C GLY A 274 7.90 -2.87 0.67
N LEU A 275 8.17 -2.16 -0.40
CA LEU A 275 7.15 -1.60 -1.28
C LEU A 275 7.05 -2.43 -2.56
N ILE A 276 5.91 -3.07 -2.79
CA ILE A 276 5.59 -3.68 -4.07
C ILE A 276 5.22 -2.59 -5.08
N THR A 277 5.49 -2.83 -6.36
CA THR A 277 5.09 -1.89 -7.40
C THR A 277 3.58 -1.77 -7.47
N PRO A 278 3.01 -0.56 -7.56
CA PRO A 278 1.55 -0.36 -7.57
C PRO A 278 0.84 -1.08 -8.71
N LEU A 279 1.56 -1.35 -9.82
CA LEU A 279 1.09 -2.15 -10.95
C LEU A 279 0.51 -3.52 -10.53
N CYS A 280 1.06 -4.12 -9.48
CA CYS A 280 0.59 -5.41 -8.98
C CYS A 280 -0.73 -5.32 -8.21
N GLY A 281 -1.21 -4.10 -7.87
CA GLY A 281 -2.46 -3.88 -7.13
C GLY A 281 -2.48 -4.45 -5.69
N ASN A 282 -1.36 -4.97 -5.17
CA ASN A 282 -1.35 -5.80 -3.96
C ASN A 282 -0.64 -5.18 -2.73
N GLY A 283 -0.31 -3.89 -2.79
CA GLY A 283 0.42 -3.23 -1.69
C GLY A 283 -0.37 -3.18 -0.37
N MET A 284 -1.68 -2.99 -0.44
CA MET A 284 -2.54 -2.95 0.75
C MET A 284 -2.70 -4.35 1.36
N ALA A 285 -2.91 -5.38 0.54
CA ALA A 285 -2.99 -6.76 1.01
C ALA A 285 -1.67 -7.21 1.66
N MET A 286 -0.52 -6.87 1.06
CA MET A 286 0.79 -7.13 1.68
C MET A 286 0.98 -6.42 3.03
N ALA A 287 0.47 -5.19 3.17
CA ALA A 287 0.55 -4.46 4.43
C ALA A 287 -0.29 -5.13 5.53
N ILE A 288 -1.47 -5.62 5.19
CA ILE A 288 -2.38 -6.35 6.09
C ILE A 288 -1.78 -7.71 6.46
N HIS A 289 -1.33 -8.49 5.48
CA HIS A 289 -0.70 -9.80 5.70
C HIS A 289 0.60 -9.68 6.51
N GLY A 290 1.45 -8.71 6.16
CA GLY A 290 2.69 -8.45 6.90
C GLY A 290 2.45 -8.04 8.35
N ALA A 291 1.38 -7.29 8.63
CA ALA A 291 0.94 -6.97 9.98
C ALA A 291 0.57 -8.23 10.77
N LYS A 292 -0.20 -9.16 10.17
CA LYS A 292 -0.54 -10.44 10.79
C LYS A 292 0.72 -11.25 11.15
N LEU A 293 1.61 -11.48 10.20
CA LEU A 293 2.83 -12.26 10.40
C LEU A 293 3.74 -11.65 11.49
N LEU A 294 3.84 -10.32 11.50
CA LEU A 294 4.61 -9.61 12.52
C LEU A 294 4.01 -9.79 13.91
N THR A 295 2.70 -9.59 14.05
CA THR A 295 2.05 -9.72 15.36
C THR A 295 2.07 -11.14 15.89
N GLU A 296 1.93 -12.15 15.02
CA GLU A 296 2.14 -13.55 15.38
C GLU A 296 3.56 -13.82 15.88
N SER A 297 4.57 -13.27 15.18
CA SER A 297 5.97 -13.40 15.62
C SER A 297 6.20 -12.82 17.01
N ILE A 298 5.60 -11.66 17.32
CA ILE A 298 5.68 -11.05 18.65
C ILE A 298 4.95 -11.90 19.69
N LEU A 299 3.70 -12.31 19.42
CA LEU A 299 2.88 -13.01 20.40
C LEU A 299 3.42 -14.41 20.76
N GLN A 300 3.96 -15.12 19.76
CA GLN A 300 4.53 -16.45 19.95
C GLN A 300 5.87 -16.45 20.70
N ASN A 301 6.66 -15.39 20.57
CA ASN A 301 8.03 -15.33 21.09
C ASN A 301 8.27 -14.11 21.98
N TYR A 302 7.24 -13.61 22.66
CA TYR A 302 7.25 -12.32 23.35
C TYR A 302 8.43 -12.14 24.31
N GLU A 303 8.87 -13.20 25.00
CA GLU A 303 9.94 -13.14 25.99
C GLU A 303 11.35 -13.11 25.36
N ASP A 304 11.50 -13.52 24.11
CA ASP A 304 12.78 -13.58 23.39
C ASP A 304 12.77 -12.65 22.18
N ARG A 305 13.33 -11.45 22.33
CA ARG A 305 13.46 -10.43 21.27
C ARG A 305 14.18 -10.98 20.04
N ASN A 306 15.28 -11.70 20.22
CA ASN A 306 16.07 -12.21 19.10
C ASN A 306 15.23 -13.19 18.27
N LEU A 307 14.47 -14.04 18.95
CA LEU A 307 13.60 -15.00 18.27
C LEU A 307 12.44 -14.29 17.54
N VAL A 308 11.86 -13.21 18.11
CA VAL A 308 10.88 -12.36 17.40
C VAL A 308 11.49 -11.79 16.11
N GLU A 309 12.66 -11.17 16.19
CA GLU A 309 13.32 -10.52 15.06
C GLU A 309 13.68 -11.52 13.95
N ILE A 310 14.29 -12.65 14.31
CA ILE A 310 14.63 -13.73 13.38
C ILE A 310 13.38 -14.30 12.73
N THR A 311 12.33 -14.57 13.50
CA THR A 311 11.07 -15.14 13.00
C THR A 311 10.39 -14.15 12.06
N HIS A 312 10.29 -12.87 12.43
CA HIS A 312 9.71 -11.84 11.58
C HIS A 312 10.47 -11.67 10.26
N GLN A 313 11.81 -11.57 10.30
CA GLN A 313 12.63 -11.44 9.09
C GLN A 313 12.49 -12.66 8.17
N LYS A 314 12.45 -13.88 8.74
CA LYS A 314 12.29 -15.14 8.01
C LYS A 314 10.92 -15.22 7.34
N THR A 315 9.83 -15.00 8.09
CA THR A 315 8.47 -15.09 7.58
C THR A 315 8.19 -14.00 6.54
N TRP A 316 8.67 -12.76 6.77
CA TRP A 316 8.60 -11.70 5.76
C TRP A 316 9.26 -12.12 4.44
N ASN A 317 10.48 -12.65 4.50
CA ASN A 317 11.21 -13.07 3.30
C ASN A 317 10.50 -14.23 2.58
N GLN A 318 9.97 -15.20 3.31
CA GLN A 318 9.26 -16.35 2.75
C GLN A 318 8.01 -15.92 1.98
N HIS A 319 7.24 -14.99 2.51
CA HIS A 319 5.97 -14.55 1.90
C HIS A 319 6.12 -13.46 0.83
N PHE A 320 7.11 -12.57 0.96
CA PHE A 320 7.11 -11.35 0.14
C PHE A 320 8.35 -11.15 -0.74
N LYS A 321 9.48 -11.78 -0.47
CA LYS A 321 10.73 -11.57 -1.25
C LYS A 321 10.53 -11.84 -2.73
N GLN A 322 9.88 -12.96 -3.08
CA GLN A 322 9.61 -13.33 -4.47
C GLN A 322 8.62 -12.37 -5.11
N ARG A 323 7.51 -12.01 -4.45
CA ARG A 323 6.51 -11.06 -4.96
C ARG A 323 7.12 -9.69 -5.25
N LEU A 324 7.95 -9.19 -4.33
CA LEU A 324 8.67 -7.92 -4.49
C LEU A 324 9.65 -7.98 -5.67
N TRP A 325 10.32 -9.11 -5.88
CA TRP A 325 11.24 -9.30 -7.00
C TRP A 325 10.47 -9.33 -8.33
N VAL A 326 9.40 -10.12 -8.41
CA VAL A 326 8.52 -10.19 -9.61
C VAL A 326 7.97 -8.80 -9.92
N GLY A 327 7.39 -8.11 -8.94
CA GLY A 327 6.84 -6.77 -9.12
C GLY A 327 7.85 -5.79 -9.72
N ARG A 328 9.09 -5.75 -9.19
CA ARG A 328 10.16 -4.89 -9.72
C ARG A 328 10.53 -5.21 -11.18
N ASN A 329 10.52 -6.48 -11.57
CA ASN A 329 10.85 -6.87 -12.94
C ASN A 329 9.68 -6.61 -13.90
N VAL A 330 8.46 -6.88 -13.48
CA VAL A 330 7.25 -6.54 -14.24
C VAL A 330 7.16 -5.02 -14.45
N GLN A 331 7.46 -4.21 -13.45
CA GLN A 331 7.47 -2.74 -13.57
C GLN A 331 8.40 -2.23 -14.70
N LYS A 332 9.51 -2.91 -14.98
CA LYS A 332 10.45 -2.53 -16.05
C LYS A 332 9.87 -2.73 -17.46
N LEU A 333 8.84 -3.57 -17.60
CA LEU A 333 8.14 -3.81 -18.85
C LEU A 333 7.14 -2.70 -19.18
N PHE A 334 6.80 -1.86 -18.20
CA PHE A 334 5.82 -0.80 -18.32
C PHE A 334 6.52 0.57 -18.44
N GLY A 335 5.89 1.48 -19.16
CA GLY A 335 6.44 2.81 -19.45
C GLY A 335 7.20 2.91 -20.75
N ASN A 336 7.60 1.79 -21.37
CA ASN A 336 8.07 1.77 -22.76
C ASN A 336 6.91 1.42 -23.67
N GLU A 337 6.55 2.30 -24.59
CA GLU A 337 5.38 2.14 -25.47
C GLU A 337 5.46 0.86 -26.29
N ILE A 338 6.61 0.59 -26.92
CA ILE A 338 6.82 -0.60 -27.77
C ILE A 338 6.72 -1.89 -26.93
N VAL A 339 7.40 -1.92 -25.79
CA VAL A 339 7.40 -3.10 -24.90
C VAL A 339 5.99 -3.37 -24.37
N SER A 340 5.24 -2.33 -24.02
CA SER A 340 3.85 -2.46 -23.54
C SER A 340 2.92 -3.02 -24.63
N GLU A 341 3.07 -2.60 -25.90
CA GLU A 341 2.29 -3.13 -27.04
C GLU A 341 2.61 -4.61 -27.29
N ILE A 342 3.91 -4.97 -27.31
CA ILE A 342 4.35 -6.36 -27.50
C ILE A 342 3.86 -7.22 -26.35
N ALA A 343 4.01 -6.78 -25.11
CA ALA A 343 3.55 -7.50 -23.92
C ALA A 343 2.05 -7.77 -23.97
N LEU A 344 1.25 -6.75 -24.31
CA LEU A 344 -0.20 -6.89 -24.41
C LEU A 344 -0.58 -7.88 -25.53
N THR A 345 0.02 -7.77 -26.72
CA THR A 345 -0.22 -8.68 -27.85
C THR A 345 0.12 -10.13 -27.47
N THR A 346 1.25 -10.32 -26.81
CA THR A 346 1.69 -11.64 -26.32
C THR A 346 0.71 -12.21 -25.29
N LEU A 347 0.26 -11.41 -24.31
CA LEU A 347 -0.67 -11.81 -23.27
C LEU A 347 -2.08 -12.09 -23.82
N LYS A 348 -2.51 -11.41 -24.89
CA LYS A 348 -3.76 -11.73 -25.60
C LYS A 348 -3.71 -13.12 -26.24
N THR A 349 -2.57 -13.43 -26.85
CA THR A 349 -2.37 -14.72 -27.55
C THR A 349 -2.14 -15.87 -26.56
N PHE A 350 -1.42 -15.62 -25.43
CA PHE A 350 -1.06 -16.61 -24.43
C PHE A 350 -1.62 -16.26 -23.04
N LYS A 351 -2.94 -16.39 -22.91
CA LYS A 351 -3.68 -16.12 -21.65
C LYS A 351 -3.14 -16.80 -20.40
N PRO A 352 -2.56 -18.06 -20.44
CA PRO A 352 -1.96 -18.67 -19.25
C PRO A 352 -0.84 -17.84 -18.63
N ALA A 353 -0.05 -17.09 -19.42
CA ALA A 353 1.03 -16.24 -18.90
C ALA A 353 0.49 -15.13 -18.00
N LEU A 354 -0.66 -14.53 -18.34
CA LEU A 354 -1.29 -13.51 -17.49
C LEU A 354 -1.67 -14.07 -16.12
N ARG A 355 -2.28 -15.28 -16.08
CA ARG A 355 -2.64 -15.95 -14.82
C ARG A 355 -1.41 -16.26 -13.97
N VAL A 356 -0.30 -16.68 -14.58
CA VAL A 356 0.97 -16.92 -13.86
C VAL A 356 1.49 -15.61 -13.25
N ILE A 357 1.49 -14.50 -13.99
CA ILE A 357 1.93 -13.19 -13.48
C ILE A 357 1.02 -12.74 -12.33
N MET A 358 -0.30 -12.88 -12.47
CA MET A 358 -1.25 -12.53 -11.41
C MET A 358 -1.02 -13.37 -10.15
N LYS A 359 -0.89 -14.69 -10.27
CA LYS A 359 -0.56 -15.56 -9.12
C LYS A 359 0.78 -15.23 -8.47
N ALA A 360 1.78 -14.86 -9.25
CA ALA A 360 3.10 -14.50 -8.74
C ALA A 360 3.12 -13.14 -7.97
N THR A 361 2.11 -12.31 -8.18
CA THR A 361 1.98 -10.99 -7.54
C THR A 361 0.91 -10.94 -6.45
N HIS A 362 -0.10 -11.81 -6.51
CA HIS A 362 -1.14 -11.96 -5.49
C HIS A 362 -0.78 -13.08 -4.50
N GLY A 363 -1.46 -13.10 -3.36
CA GLY A 363 -1.31 -14.13 -2.34
C GLY A 363 -2.38 -15.21 -2.40
N GLU A 364 -2.21 -16.18 -1.54
CA GLU A 364 -3.27 -17.10 -1.15
C GLU A 364 -4.12 -16.46 -0.06
N VAL A 365 -5.34 -16.95 0.13
CA VAL A 365 -6.23 -16.48 1.20
C VAL A 365 -5.50 -16.56 2.55
N ILE A 366 -5.47 -15.44 3.26
CA ILE A 366 -4.81 -15.36 4.57
C ILE A 366 -5.63 -16.16 5.58
N ALA A 367 -5.04 -17.24 6.09
CA ALA A 367 -5.69 -18.06 7.10
C ALA A 367 -6.02 -17.23 8.35
N THR A 368 -7.21 -17.38 8.87
CA THR A 368 -7.57 -16.91 10.21
C THR A 368 -6.90 -17.83 11.23
N ALA A 369 -6.39 -17.27 12.32
CA ALA A 369 -5.96 -18.11 13.42
C ALA A 369 -7.15 -18.97 13.92
N PRO A 370 -6.92 -20.23 14.29
CA PRO A 370 -7.96 -21.08 14.84
C PRO A 370 -8.56 -20.52 16.11
#